data_a48f3683ee46c5dcdd3454e0c81927c4
#
_entry.id   a48f3683ee46c5dcdd3454e0c81927c4
#
_cell.length_a   1.000
_cell.length_b   1.000
_cell.length_c   1.000
_cell.angle_alpha   90.00
_cell.angle_beta   90.00
_cell.angle_gamma   90.00
#
_symmetry.space_group_name_H-M   'P 1'
#
loop_
_entity.id
_entity.type
_entity.pdbx_description
1 polymer ?
#
loop_
_entity_poly.entity_id
_entity_poly.type
_entity_poly.pdbx_seq_one_letter_code
_entity_poly.pdbx_strand_id
1 'polypeptide(L)'
;MGRKDFLYGSDTRGTLFKKNSKYPWDLSHLSSTLNDCLGGKRLDGITEPYLYIGGYGTVFSWHVEDYNMASINYMHIGSPKIWYVVSRDDYKLF
;
A
#
# COMPACT_ATOMS: atom_id res chain seq x y z
N MET A 1 -11.47 -31.39 -6.26
CA MET A 1 -11.44 -29.91 -6.25
C MET A 1 -10.02 -29.44 -6.57
N GLY A 2 -9.83 -28.80 -7.70
CA GLY A 2 -8.54 -28.25 -8.06
C GLY A 2 -8.15 -27.11 -7.08
N ARG A 3 -6.85 -27.06 -6.70
CA ARG A 3 -6.28 -25.92 -5.99
C ARG A 3 -6.51 -24.65 -6.83
N LYS A 4 -7.17 -23.66 -6.27
CA LYS A 4 -7.21 -22.33 -6.87
C LYS A 4 -5.90 -21.64 -6.54
N ASP A 5 -5.03 -21.52 -7.52
CA ASP A 5 -3.82 -20.72 -7.37
C ASP A 5 -4.22 -19.24 -7.44
N PHE A 6 -3.93 -18.52 -6.35
CA PHE A 6 -4.13 -17.08 -6.31
C PHE A 6 -2.86 -16.39 -6.80
N LEU A 7 -2.97 -15.65 -7.90
CA LEU A 7 -1.88 -14.82 -8.41
C LEU A 7 -1.89 -13.50 -7.67
N TYR A 8 -0.75 -13.17 -7.08
CA TYR A 8 -0.56 -11.92 -6.37
C TYR A 8 0.85 -11.35 -6.60
N GLY A 9 0.91 -10.19 -7.26
CA GLY A 9 2.12 -9.39 -7.37
C GLY A 9 2.15 -8.35 -6.25
N SER A 10 3.07 -8.51 -5.32
CA SER A 10 3.26 -7.60 -4.19
C SER A 10 4.59 -6.88 -4.27
N ASP A 11 4.69 -5.75 -3.57
CA ASP A 11 5.92 -4.98 -3.40
C ASP A 11 6.64 -4.65 -4.71
N THR A 12 5.86 -4.48 -5.78
CA THR A 12 6.39 -4.10 -7.09
C THR A 12 6.59 -2.59 -7.13
N ARG A 13 7.79 -2.14 -7.42
CA ARG A 13 8.07 -0.71 -7.57
C ARG A 13 7.23 -0.11 -8.69
N GLY A 14 6.62 1.01 -8.45
CA GLY A 14 5.92 1.76 -9.48
C GLY A 14 4.51 2.18 -9.10
N THR A 15 3.86 2.77 -10.07
CA THR A 15 2.51 3.28 -9.98
C THR A 15 1.84 3.24 -11.34
N LEU A 16 0.51 3.18 -11.37
CA LEU A 16 -0.26 3.33 -12.61
C LEU A 16 -0.62 4.78 -12.91
N PHE A 17 -0.25 5.73 -12.05
CA PHE A 17 -0.39 7.13 -12.38
C PHE A 17 0.53 7.51 -13.55
N LYS A 18 0.01 8.31 -14.48
CA LYS A 18 0.78 8.77 -15.63
C LYS A 18 1.92 9.67 -15.15
N LYS A 19 3.07 9.56 -15.83
CA LYS A 19 4.17 10.51 -15.63
C LYS A 19 3.64 11.95 -15.78
N ASN A 20 4.00 12.83 -14.86
CA ASN A 20 3.52 14.20 -14.79
C ASN A 20 2.00 14.34 -14.51
N SER A 21 1.38 13.35 -13.91
CA SER A 21 0.01 13.47 -13.42
C SER A 21 -0.10 14.64 -12.46
N LYS A 22 -1.20 15.41 -12.58
CA LYS A 22 -1.59 16.46 -11.64
C LYS A 22 -2.72 16.02 -10.72
N TYR A 23 -2.99 14.73 -10.70
CA TYR A 23 -4.07 14.19 -9.90
C TYR A 23 -3.72 14.27 -8.41
N PRO A 24 -4.59 14.85 -7.56
CA PRO A 24 -4.27 15.08 -6.15
C PRO A 24 -3.90 13.82 -5.36
N TRP A 25 -4.38 12.67 -5.80
CA TRP A 25 -4.13 11.36 -5.18
C TRP A 25 -2.97 10.58 -5.83
N ASP A 26 -2.19 11.23 -6.67
CA ASP A 26 -0.99 10.60 -7.23
C ASP A 26 0.05 10.41 -6.12
N LEU A 27 0.19 9.18 -5.69
CA LEU A 27 1.07 8.80 -4.58
C LEU A 27 2.54 9.11 -4.85
N SER A 28 2.94 9.24 -6.11
CA SER A 28 4.32 9.59 -6.48
C SER A 28 4.68 11.04 -6.10
N HIS A 29 3.69 11.88 -5.86
CA HIS A 29 3.87 13.32 -5.60
C HIS A 29 3.34 13.75 -4.24
N LEU A 30 2.97 12.82 -3.38
CA LEU A 30 2.57 13.15 -2.03
C LEU A 30 3.76 13.67 -1.23
N SER A 31 3.61 14.88 -0.73
CA SER A 31 4.56 15.44 0.23
C SER A 31 4.30 14.87 1.63
N SER A 32 5.35 14.67 2.37
CA SER A 32 5.25 14.27 3.78
C SER A 32 6.42 14.84 4.57
N THR A 33 6.19 15.04 5.85
CA THR A 33 7.27 15.46 6.77
C THR A 33 8.45 14.49 6.72
N LEU A 34 8.19 13.20 6.51
CA LEU A 34 9.25 12.20 6.39
C LEU A 34 10.13 12.46 5.16
N ASN A 35 9.52 12.77 4.00
CA ASN A 35 10.29 13.10 2.79
C ASN A 35 11.20 14.31 3.02
N ASP A 36 10.70 15.32 3.72
CA ASP A 36 11.46 16.53 4.03
C ASP A 36 12.64 16.21 4.96
N CYS A 37 12.41 15.39 5.99
CA CYS A 37 13.44 14.95 6.94
C CYS A 37 14.51 14.08 6.29
N LEU A 38 14.16 13.29 5.27
CA LEU A 38 15.10 12.41 4.58
C LEU A 38 15.96 13.11 3.52
N GLY A 39 15.73 14.41 3.29
CA GLY A 39 16.51 15.19 2.32
C GLY A 39 16.44 14.63 0.89
N GLY A 40 15.31 14.09 0.49
CA GLY A 40 15.10 13.50 -0.83
C GLY A 40 15.58 12.05 -0.98
N LYS A 41 16.01 11.40 0.10
CA LYS A 41 16.33 9.97 0.08
C LYS A 41 15.08 9.15 -0.18
N ARG A 42 15.15 8.25 -1.16
CA ARG A 42 14.05 7.40 -1.56
C ARG A 42 14.10 6.05 -0.83
N LEU A 43 12.98 5.67 -0.22
CA LEU A 43 12.80 4.38 0.45
C LEU A 43 11.59 3.68 -0.18
N ASP A 44 11.83 2.50 -0.76
CA ASP A 44 10.80 1.73 -1.41
C ASP A 44 9.69 1.33 -0.43
N GLY A 45 8.44 1.49 -0.84
CA GLY A 45 7.27 1.20 -0.03
C GLY A 45 7.03 2.19 1.12
N ILE A 46 7.90 3.16 1.33
CA ILE A 46 7.80 4.18 2.38
C ILE A 46 7.63 5.57 1.76
N THR A 47 8.61 6.04 1.00
CA THR A 47 8.54 7.31 0.26
C THR A 47 8.27 7.12 -1.22
N GLU A 48 8.46 5.91 -1.74
CA GLU A 48 8.13 5.51 -3.10
C GLU A 48 6.97 4.50 -3.07
N PRO A 49 5.96 4.66 -3.93
CA PRO A 49 4.82 3.76 -3.92
C PRO A 49 5.19 2.36 -4.40
N TYR A 50 4.58 1.37 -3.76
CA TYR A 50 4.49 0.03 -4.30
C TYR A 50 3.19 -0.19 -5.05
N LEU A 51 3.27 -0.98 -6.10
CA LEU A 51 2.12 -1.46 -6.87
C LEU A 51 1.81 -2.91 -6.48
N TYR A 52 0.54 -3.15 -6.21
CA TYR A 52 0.02 -4.48 -5.89
C TYR A 52 -0.99 -4.90 -6.94
N ILE A 53 -0.83 -6.09 -7.48
CA ILE A 53 -1.74 -6.65 -8.48
C ILE A 53 -2.19 -8.02 -7.99
N GLY A 54 -3.44 -8.13 -7.58
CA GLY A 54 -3.99 -9.36 -7.03
C GLY A 54 -5.25 -9.82 -7.74
N GLY A 55 -5.40 -11.13 -7.87
CA GLY A 55 -6.65 -11.74 -8.27
C GLY A 55 -7.65 -11.84 -7.12
N TYR A 56 -8.83 -12.37 -7.40
CA TYR A 56 -9.85 -12.63 -6.41
C TYR A 56 -9.33 -13.55 -5.30
N GLY A 57 -9.55 -13.14 -4.06
CA GLY A 57 -9.18 -13.93 -2.88
C GLY A 57 -7.74 -13.76 -2.42
N THR A 58 -6.94 -12.90 -3.05
CA THR A 58 -5.62 -12.56 -2.53
C THR A 58 -5.75 -11.67 -1.29
N VAL A 59 -4.89 -11.92 -0.29
CA VAL A 59 -4.98 -11.27 1.01
C VAL A 59 -3.62 -10.80 1.51
N PHE A 60 -3.65 -9.75 2.34
CA PHE A 60 -2.55 -9.41 3.23
C PHE A 60 -2.77 -10.08 4.59
N SER A 61 -1.70 -10.59 5.19
CA SER A 61 -1.75 -11.05 6.58
C SER A 61 -1.97 -9.89 7.54
N TRP A 62 -2.38 -10.20 8.75
CA TRP A 62 -2.40 -9.25 9.84
C TRP A 62 -1.02 -8.66 10.06
N HIS A 63 -0.93 -7.34 10.04
CA HIS A 63 0.33 -6.64 10.24
C HIS A 63 0.07 -5.23 10.81
N VAL A 64 1.10 -4.61 11.30
CA VAL A 64 1.18 -3.17 11.50
C VAL A 64 2.09 -2.58 10.45
N GLU A 65 1.89 -1.31 10.12
CA GLU A 65 2.72 -0.63 9.13
C GLU A 65 4.16 -0.45 9.64
N ASP A 66 5.10 -0.38 8.71
CA ASP A 66 6.50 -0.17 9.00
C ASP A 66 6.70 1.07 9.90
N TYR A 67 7.50 0.91 10.92
CA TYR A 67 7.78 1.95 11.91
C TYR A 67 6.53 2.53 12.60
N ASN A 68 5.42 1.80 12.63
CA ASN A 68 4.13 2.30 13.14
C ASN A 68 3.64 3.59 12.45
N MET A 69 4.08 3.84 11.25
CA MET A 69 3.66 5.00 10.47
C MET A 69 2.25 4.83 9.93
N ALA A 70 1.63 5.94 9.57
CA ALA A 70 0.42 5.91 8.76
C ALA A 70 0.74 5.47 7.32
N SER A 71 -0.20 4.79 6.70
CA SER A 71 -0.09 4.39 5.28
C SER A 71 -1.30 4.84 4.48
N ILE A 72 -1.12 4.86 3.18
CA ILE A 72 -2.20 5.15 2.23
C ILE A 72 -2.24 4.06 1.17
N ASN A 73 -3.44 3.60 0.86
CA ASN A 73 -3.67 2.63 -0.18
C ASN A 73 -4.68 3.18 -1.18
N TYR A 74 -4.27 3.32 -2.42
CA TYR A 74 -5.10 3.82 -3.50
C TYR A 74 -5.48 2.69 -4.46
N MET A 75 -6.77 2.45 -4.63
CA MET A 75 -7.30 1.46 -5.55
C MET A 75 -7.42 2.06 -6.96
N HIS A 76 -6.54 1.67 -7.87
CA HIS A 76 -6.60 2.13 -9.26
C HIS A 76 -7.78 1.55 -10.03
N ILE A 77 -7.97 0.23 -9.91
CA ILE A 77 -8.97 -0.50 -10.67
C ILE A 77 -9.24 -1.85 -10.01
N GLY A 78 -10.42 -2.38 -10.23
CA GLY A 78 -10.79 -3.72 -9.79
C GLY A 78 -11.92 -3.74 -8.78
N SER A 79 -12.15 -4.91 -8.20
CA SER A 79 -13.16 -5.11 -7.17
C SER A 79 -12.76 -4.50 -5.85
N PRO A 80 -13.72 -4.14 -5.00
CA PRO A 80 -13.43 -3.54 -3.71
C PRO A 80 -12.49 -4.39 -2.85
N LYS A 81 -11.58 -3.73 -2.14
CA LYS A 81 -10.72 -4.33 -1.13
C LYS A 81 -11.42 -4.24 0.23
N ILE A 82 -11.50 -5.36 0.92
CA ILE A 82 -12.13 -5.45 2.24
C ILE A 82 -11.03 -5.36 3.30
N TRP A 83 -11.26 -4.58 4.33
CA TRP A 83 -10.33 -4.34 5.41
C TRP A 83 -10.91 -4.78 6.74
N TYR A 84 -10.09 -5.45 7.51
CA TYR A 84 -10.35 -5.76 8.91
C TYR A 84 -9.31 -5.05 9.75
N VAL A 85 -9.75 -4.32 10.77
CA VAL A 85 -8.86 -3.48 11.58
C VAL A 85 -9.09 -3.76 13.05
N VAL A 86 -8.00 -3.95 13.78
CA VAL A 86 -8.01 -4.03 15.24
C VAL A 86 -7.56 -2.67 15.79
N SER A 87 -8.32 -2.10 16.71
CA SER A 87 -7.97 -0.81 17.31
C SER A 87 -6.66 -0.92 18.10
N ARG A 88 -5.98 0.21 18.24
CA ARG A 88 -4.74 0.26 19.04
C ARG A 88 -4.97 -0.17 20.50
N ASP A 89 -6.14 0.10 21.04
CA ASP A 89 -6.47 -0.24 22.43
C ASP A 89 -6.71 -1.74 22.62
N ASP A 90 -7.15 -2.42 21.57
CA ASP A 90 -7.53 -3.83 21.59
C ASP A 90 -6.46 -4.78 21.09
N TYR A 91 -5.34 -4.29 20.55
CA TYR A 91 -4.34 -5.14 19.89
C TYR A 91 -3.76 -6.25 20.79
N LYS A 92 -3.73 -6.00 22.11
CA LYS A 92 -3.25 -6.97 23.09
C LYS A 92 -4.19 -8.16 23.29
N LEU A 93 -5.45 -8.00 22.90
CA LEU A 93 -6.47 -9.06 22.98
C LEU A 93 -6.49 -9.92 21.71
N PHE A 94 -5.90 -9.43 20.66
CA PHE A 94 -5.81 -10.10 19.35
C PHE A 94 -4.57 -11.00 19.29
#